data_b88d44769c93a9a76588a7b8d70c67da
#
_entry.id   b88d44769c93a9a76588a7b8d70c67da
#
_cell.length_a   1.000
_cell.length_b   1.000
_cell.length_c   1.000
_cell.angle_alpha   90.00
_cell.angle_beta   90.00
_cell.angle_gamma   90.00
#
_symmetry.space_group_name_H-M   'P 1'
#
loop_
_entity.id
_entity.type
_entity.pdbx_description
1 polymer ?
#
loop_
_entity_poly.entity_id
_entity_poly.type
_entity_poly.pdbx_seq_one_letter_code
_entity_poly.pdbx_strand_id
1 'polypeptide(L)'
;MIYIFLALIFYTGAILVGAAASRHANTNLVAAISNLVSAVIPIAIIIPILSKKTFSSQKFGVVMAVVTGLLIALFTLALTKSYSINKIGIVAPIVFGGAIFLSTILSYFIFKERLTLTEGIGLSLLGAGLVIIIYARAAV
;
A
#
# COMPACT_ATOMS: atom_id res chain seq x y z
N MET A 1 -2.00 15.57 -11.35
CA MET A 1 -2.66 15.79 -10.04
C MET A 1 -3.93 14.97 -9.87
N ILE A 2 -4.85 14.92 -10.86
CA ILE A 2 -6.13 14.22 -10.72
C ILE A 2 -5.98 12.73 -10.35
N TYR A 3 -5.01 12.02 -10.93
CA TYR A 3 -4.76 10.61 -10.62
C TYR A 3 -4.34 10.37 -9.17
N ILE A 4 -3.65 11.33 -8.55
CA ILE A 4 -3.26 11.26 -7.12
C ILE A 4 -4.50 11.33 -6.24
N PHE A 5 -5.43 12.25 -6.53
CA PHE A 5 -6.69 12.37 -5.78
C PHE A 5 -7.60 11.15 -5.98
N LEU A 6 -7.70 10.63 -7.20
CA LEU A 6 -8.47 9.41 -7.47
C LEU A 6 -7.88 8.22 -6.72
N ALA A 7 -6.55 8.05 -6.76
CA ALA A 7 -5.87 6.99 -6.02
C ALA A 7 -6.11 7.12 -4.50
N LEU A 8 -6.05 8.34 -3.96
CA LEU A 8 -6.32 8.59 -2.54
C LEU A 8 -7.75 8.19 -2.16
N ILE A 9 -8.75 8.61 -2.94
CA ILE A 9 -10.17 8.31 -2.67
C ILE A 9 -10.42 6.79 -2.71
N PHE A 10 -10.01 6.12 -3.80
CA PHE A 10 -10.22 4.68 -3.94
C PHE A 10 -9.46 3.87 -2.90
N TYR A 11 -8.23 4.30 -2.58
CA TYR A 11 -7.43 3.62 -1.57
C TYR A 11 -8.01 3.79 -0.16
N THR A 12 -8.50 4.99 0.18
CA THR A 12 -9.18 5.22 1.46
C THR A 12 -10.45 4.37 1.57
N GLY A 13 -11.25 4.30 0.51
CA GLY A 13 -12.41 3.41 0.46
C GLY A 13 -12.01 1.94 0.66
N ALA A 14 -10.97 1.46 -0.02
CA ALA A 14 -10.47 0.10 0.11
C ALA A 14 -10.00 -0.22 1.55
N ILE A 15 -9.33 0.73 2.22
CA ILE A 15 -8.93 0.60 3.63
C ILE A 15 -10.15 0.37 4.54
N LEU A 16 -11.17 1.22 4.41
CA LEU A 16 -12.36 1.17 5.26
C LEU A 16 -13.17 -0.11 5.04
N VAL A 17 -13.44 -0.44 3.77
CA VAL A 17 -14.19 -1.65 3.41
C VAL A 17 -13.39 -2.92 3.76
N GLY A 18 -12.09 -2.94 3.51
CA GLY A 18 -11.21 -4.05 3.85
C GLY A 18 -11.12 -4.28 5.36
N ALA A 19 -11.08 -3.22 6.16
CA ALA A 19 -11.11 -3.33 7.62
C ALA A 19 -12.46 -3.88 8.13
N ALA A 20 -13.57 -3.43 7.56
CA ALA A 20 -14.90 -3.98 7.88
C ALA A 20 -14.97 -5.47 7.50
N ALA A 21 -14.58 -5.84 6.29
CA ALA A 21 -14.56 -7.23 5.84
C ALA A 21 -13.72 -8.14 6.75
N SER A 22 -12.55 -7.69 7.17
CA SER A 22 -11.62 -8.44 8.02
C SER A 22 -12.14 -8.71 9.43
N ARG A 23 -13.18 -7.99 9.86
CA ARG A 23 -13.87 -8.21 11.14
C ARG A 23 -15.04 -9.18 11.05
N HIS A 24 -15.58 -9.36 9.84
CA HIS A 24 -16.77 -10.18 9.61
C HIS A 24 -16.48 -11.49 8.89
N ALA A 25 -15.28 -11.67 8.34
CA ALA A 25 -14.90 -12.87 7.60
C ALA A 25 -13.48 -13.33 7.96
N ASN A 26 -13.14 -14.55 7.54
CA ASN A 26 -11.78 -15.07 7.70
C ASN A 26 -10.76 -14.15 6.96
N THR A 27 -9.74 -13.71 7.67
CA THR A 27 -8.77 -12.74 7.16
C THR A 27 -8.02 -13.22 5.92
N ASN A 28 -7.70 -14.53 5.84
CA ASN A 28 -7.04 -15.09 4.66
C ASN A 28 -7.99 -15.10 3.45
N LEU A 29 -9.28 -15.38 3.68
CA LEU A 29 -10.31 -15.32 2.64
C LEU A 29 -10.49 -13.88 2.13
N VAL A 30 -10.54 -12.89 3.03
CA VAL A 30 -10.63 -11.48 2.65
C VAL A 30 -9.42 -11.06 1.83
N ALA A 31 -8.20 -11.42 2.25
CA ALA A 31 -6.99 -11.13 1.49
C ALA A 31 -7.00 -11.79 0.10
N ALA A 32 -7.39 -13.07 0.01
CA ALA A 32 -7.43 -13.80 -1.25
C ALA A 32 -8.46 -13.19 -2.23
N ILE A 33 -9.69 -12.92 -1.77
CA ILE A 33 -10.73 -12.33 -2.62
C ILE A 33 -10.33 -10.91 -3.04
N SER A 34 -9.81 -10.09 -2.14
CA SER A 34 -9.39 -8.72 -2.44
C SER A 34 -8.30 -8.69 -3.51
N ASN A 35 -7.28 -9.54 -3.40
CA ASN A 35 -6.21 -9.63 -4.40
C ASN A 35 -6.73 -10.16 -5.75
N LEU A 36 -7.59 -11.18 -5.73
CA LEU A 36 -8.17 -11.73 -6.96
C LEU A 36 -9.02 -10.67 -7.69
N VAL A 37 -9.94 -10.02 -6.97
CA VAL A 37 -10.83 -9.00 -7.57
C VAL A 37 -10.03 -7.79 -8.05
N SER A 38 -9.01 -7.36 -7.31
CA SER A 38 -8.16 -6.22 -7.70
C SER A 38 -7.38 -6.46 -8.99
N ALA A 39 -7.10 -7.71 -9.34
CA ALA A 39 -6.41 -8.07 -10.58
C ALA A 39 -7.32 -8.02 -11.83
N VAL A 40 -8.64 -8.14 -11.66
CA VAL A 40 -9.59 -8.27 -12.79
C VAL A 40 -9.54 -7.03 -13.70
N ILE A 41 -9.61 -5.84 -13.15
CA ILE A 41 -9.64 -4.59 -13.93
C ILE A 41 -8.34 -4.38 -14.72
N PRO A 42 -7.13 -4.44 -14.10
CA PRO A 42 -5.88 -4.31 -14.84
C PRO A 42 -5.70 -5.41 -15.93
N ILE A 43 -6.11 -6.63 -15.65
CA ILE A 43 -6.05 -7.73 -16.63
C ILE A 43 -6.97 -7.42 -17.83
N ALA A 44 -8.20 -6.99 -17.58
CA ALA A 44 -9.13 -6.66 -18.66
C ALA A 44 -8.60 -5.53 -19.57
N ILE A 45 -7.88 -4.56 -18.99
CA ILE A 45 -7.28 -3.46 -19.75
C ILE A 45 -6.09 -3.93 -20.60
N ILE A 46 -5.26 -4.85 -20.09
CA ILE A 46 -4.03 -5.26 -20.79
C ILE A 46 -4.27 -6.30 -21.86
N ILE A 47 -5.32 -7.15 -21.77
CA ILE A 47 -5.61 -8.22 -22.72
C ILE A 47 -5.54 -7.76 -24.19
N PRO A 48 -6.21 -6.67 -24.62
CA PRO A 48 -6.19 -6.26 -26.02
C PRO A 48 -4.81 -5.75 -26.51
N ILE A 49 -3.91 -5.41 -25.58
CA ILE A 49 -2.58 -4.84 -25.90
C ILE A 49 -1.48 -5.91 -25.77
N LEU A 50 -1.83 -7.06 -25.19
CA LEU A 50 -0.88 -8.12 -24.88
C LEU A 50 -0.33 -8.77 -26.15
N SER A 51 0.98 -8.71 -26.35
CA SER A 51 1.67 -9.41 -27.43
C SER A 51 2.96 -10.06 -26.90
N LYS A 52 3.43 -11.12 -27.60
CA LYS A 52 4.72 -11.75 -27.27
C LYS A 52 5.88 -10.75 -27.28
N LYS A 53 5.82 -9.74 -28.17
CA LYS A 53 6.83 -8.69 -28.29
C LYS A 53 6.84 -7.77 -27.05
N THR A 54 5.68 -7.51 -26.45
CA THR A 54 5.54 -6.71 -25.22
C THR A 54 6.29 -7.35 -24.06
N PHE A 55 6.12 -8.66 -23.85
CA PHE A 55 6.82 -9.39 -22.81
C PHE A 55 8.33 -9.43 -23.03
N SER A 56 8.77 -9.67 -24.26
CA SER A 56 10.19 -9.80 -24.58
C SER A 56 10.97 -8.50 -24.39
N SER A 57 10.36 -7.36 -24.74
CA SER A 57 11.00 -6.03 -24.61
C SER A 57 11.00 -5.48 -23.19
N GLN A 58 10.16 -6.01 -22.29
CA GLN A 58 9.95 -5.47 -20.94
C GLN A 58 10.25 -6.50 -19.82
N LYS A 59 11.14 -7.45 -20.07
CA LYS A 59 11.44 -8.57 -19.15
C LYS A 59 11.74 -8.10 -17.72
N PHE A 60 12.58 -7.08 -17.55
CA PHE A 60 12.93 -6.55 -16.24
C PHE A 60 11.71 -6.01 -15.48
N GLY A 61 10.89 -5.19 -16.15
CA GLY A 61 9.66 -4.64 -15.57
C GLY A 61 8.67 -5.75 -15.17
N VAL A 62 8.54 -6.79 -16.00
CA VAL A 62 7.67 -7.94 -15.70
C VAL A 62 8.16 -8.70 -14.48
N VAL A 63 9.47 -8.95 -14.36
CA VAL A 63 10.04 -9.61 -13.16
C VAL A 63 9.79 -8.76 -11.91
N MET A 64 10.02 -7.45 -11.99
CA MET A 64 9.75 -6.54 -10.87
C MET A 64 8.26 -6.52 -10.51
N ALA A 65 7.36 -6.57 -11.49
CA ALA A 65 5.92 -6.65 -11.25
C ALA A 65 5.53 -7.95 -10.52
N VAL A 66 6.14 -9.09 -10.85
CA VAL A 66 5.91 -10.35 -10.14
C VAL A 66 6.36 -10.23 -8.68
N VAL A 67 7.55 -9.69 -8.42
CA VAL A 67 8.03 -9.45 -7.06
C VAL A 67 7.10 -8.52 -6.29
N THR A 68 6.65 -7.44 -6.93
CA THR A 68 5.67 -6.51 -6.34
C THR A 68 4.37 -7.24 -5.98
N GLY A 69 3.86 -8.09 -6.86
CA GLY A 69 2.66 -8.88 -6.61
C GLY A 69 2.80 -9.81 -5.39
N LEU A 70 3.93 -10.47 -5.24
CA LEU A 70 4.24 -11.30 -4.06
C LEU A 70 4.27 -10.46 -2.78
N LEU A 71 4.91 -9.30 -2.81
CA LEU A 71 4.95 -8.38 -1.66
C LEU A 71 3.56 -7.86 -1.30
N ILE A 72 2.73 -7.51 -2.28
CA ILE A 72 1.34 -7.09 -2.06
C ILE A 72 0.51 -8.23 -1.45
N ALA A 73 0.70 -9.46 -1.89
CA ALA A 73 -0.01 -10.61 -1.31
C ALA A 73 0.34 -10.82 0.17
N LEU A 74 1.63 -10.76 0.52
CA LEU A 74 2.08 -10.84 1.91
C LEU A 74 1.60 -9.65 2.74
N PHE A 75 1.66 -8.45 2.17
CA PHE A 75 1.15 -7.24 2.79
C PHE A 75 -0.34 -7.33 3.10
N THR A 76 -1.18 -7.76 2.15
CA THR A 76 -2.62 -7.89 2.37
C THR A 76 -2.96 -8.94 3.42
N LEU A 77 -2.24 -10.06 3.49
CA LEU A 77 -2.40 -11.06 4.56
C LEU A 77 -2.10 -10.46 5.93
N ALA A 78 -1.00 -9.75 6.08
CA ALA A 78 -0.63 -9.08 7.32
C ALA A 78 -1.62 -7.97 7.69
N LEU A 79 -2.05 -7.17 6.71
CA LEU A 79 -2.96 -6.05 6.90
C LEU A 79 -4.36 -6.50 7.34
N THR A 80 -4.94 -7.49 6.67
CA THR A 80 -6.26 -8.04 7.03
C THR A 80 -6.24 -8.67 8.43
N LYS A 81 -5.16 -9.35 8.77
CA LYS A 81 -4.97 -9.86 10.14
C LYS A 81 -4.86 -8.71 11.14
N SER A 82 -4.12 -7.66 10.83
CA SER A 82 -4.00 -6.49 11.69
C SER A 82 -5.35 -5.80 11.93
N TYR A 83 -6.18 -5.66 10.90
CA TYR A 83 -7.52 -5.08 11.01
C TYR A 83 -8.50 -5.91 11.84
N SER A 84 -8.33 -7.23 11.87
CA SER A 84 -9.22 -8.11 12.66
C SER A 84 -8.98 -8.00 14.17
N ILE A 85 -7.77 -7.62 14.59
CA ILE A 85 -7.36 -7.59 15.99
C ILE A 85 -7.11 -6.19 16.55
N ASN A 86 -7.01 -5.17 15.68
CA ASN A 86 -6.73 -3.80 16.08
C ASN A 86 -7.77 -2.81 15.54
N LYS A 87 -7.82 -1.62 16.15
CA LYS A 87 -8.64 -0.51 15.65
C LYS A 87 -8.00 0.07 14.37
N ILE A 88 -8.81 0.34 13.36
CA ILE A 88 -8.35 0.91 12.08
C ILE A 88 -7.62 2.24 12.27
N GLY A 89 -8.04 3.06 13.24
CA GLY A 89 -7.38 4.33 13.57
C GLY A 89 -5.97 4.17 14.16
N ILE A 90 -5.52 2.94 14.44
CA ILE A 90 -4.15 2.61 14.83
C ILE A 90 -3.41 2.04 13.62
N VAL A 91 -4.00 1.04 12.99
CA VAL A 91 -3.37 0.29 11.89
C VAL A 91 -3.09 1.20 10.70
N ALA A 92 -4.07 2.00 10.28
CA ALA A 92 -3.94 2.82 9.09
C ALA A 92 -2.81 3.88 9.22
N PRO A 93 -2.74 4.72 10.26
CA PRO A 93 -1.64 5.66 10.41
C PRO A 93 -0.27 4.98 10.49
N ILE A 94 -0.14 3.88 11.23
CA ILE A 94 1.14 3.19 11.41
C ILE A 94 1.60 2.55 10.10
N VAL A 95 0.74 1.80 9.43
CA VAL A 95 1.10 1.07 8.22
C VAL A 95 1.33 2.03 7.06
N PHE A 96 0.38 2.92 6.78
CA PHE A 96 0.46 3.78 5.61
C PHE A 96 1.31 5.03 5.84
N GLY A 97 1.22 5.65 7.01
CA GLY A 97 2.10 6.75 7.38
C GLY A 97 3.55 6.29 7.51
N GLY A 98 3.77 5.14 8.15
CA GLY A 98 5.08 4.50 8.22
C GLY A 98 5.64 4.11 6.85
N ALA A 99 4.79 3.58 5.95
CA ALA A 99 5.21 3.27 4.58
C ALA A 99 5.62 4.53 3.79
N ILE A 100 4.88 5.64 3.93
CA ILE A 100 5.24 6.92 3.30
C ILE A 100 6.59 7.39 3.86
N PHE A 101 6.76 7.38 5.17
CA PHE A 101 7.99 7.79 5.82
C PHE A 101 9.20 6.96 5.35
N LEU A 102 9.10 5.64 5.41
CA LEU A 102 10.16 4.72 5.00
C LEU A 102 10.45 4.79 3.50
N SER A 103 9.40 4.83 2.65
CA SER A 103 9.60 4.88 1.20
C SER A 103 10.28 6.17 0.77
N THR A 104 9.96 7.31 1.39
CA THR A 104 10.61 8.58 1.09
C THR A 104 12.10 8.56 1.47
N ILE A 105 12.44 7.99 2.63
CA ILE A 105 13.84 7.82 3.02
C ILE A 105 14.57 6.86 2.06
N LEU A 106 13.95 5.73 1.74
CA LEU A 106 14.56 4.73 0.85
C LEU A 106 14.68 5.25 -0.60
N SER A 107 13.75 6.10 -1.07
CA SER A 107 13.82 6.68 -2.41
C SER A 107 15.07 7.55 -2.58
N TYR A 108 15.48 8.27 -1.53
CA TYR A 108 16.72 9.03 -1.52
C TYR A 108 17.95 8.13 -1.78
N PHE A 109 18.01 6.95 -1.13
CA PHE A 109 19.15 6.03 -1.28
C PHE A 109 19.09 5.22 -2.59
N ILE A 110 17.91 4.73 -2.98
CA ILE A 110 17.73 3.80 -4.11
C ILE A 110 17.67 4.57 -5.44
N PHE A 111 16.86 5.62 -5.49
CA PHE A 111 16.61 6.39 -6.72
C PHE A 111 17.41 7.69 -6.78
N LYS A 112 18.20 8.02 -5.73
CA LYS A 112 18.97 9.26 -5.59
C LYS A 112 18.10 10.52 -5.74
N GLU A 113 16.84 10.44 -5.35
CA GLU A 113 15.92 11.58 -5.34
C GLU A 113 16.35 12.58 -4.28
N ARG A 114 16.48 13.86 -4.66
CA ARG A 114 16.86 14.91 -3.72
C ARG A 114 15.66 15.35 -2.91
N LEU A 115 15.77 15.24 -1.60
CA LEU A 115 14.77 15.80 -0.68
C LEU A 115 15.01 17.31 -0.55
N THR A 116 13.97 18.08 -0.80
CA THR A 116 13.97 19.53 -0.50
C THR A 116 13.85 19.76 1.01
N LEU A 117 14.24 20.94 1.48
CA LEU A 117 14.08 21.30 2.88
C LEU A 117 12.62 21.21 3.34
N THR A 118 11.68 21.63 2.49
CA THR A 118 10.26 21.59 2.77
C THR A 118 9.75 20.15 2.93
N GLU A 119 10.19 19.24 2.06
CA GLU A 119 9.86 17.81 2.17
C GLU A 119 10.45 17.19 3.43
N GLY A 120 11.70 17.56 3.79
CA GLY A 120 12.32 17.14 5.04
C GLY A 120 11.56 17.57 6.29
N ILE A 121 11.07 18.81 6.31
CA ILE A 121 10.21 19.32 7.40
C ILE A 121 8.89 18.52 7.46
N GLY A 122 8.22 18.34 6.31
CA GLY A 122 6.99 17.56 6.23
C GLY A 122 7.16 16.12 6.72
N LEU A 123 8.26 15.48 6.32
CA LEU A 123 8.60 14.12 6.74
C LEU A 123 8.88 14.03 8.25
N SER A 124 9.56 15.03 8.82
CA SER A 124 9.82 15.11 10.27
C SER A 124 8.53 15.25 11.06
N LEU A 125 7.60 16.09 10.60
CA LEU A 125 6.28 16.25 11.22
C LEU A 125 5.46 14.95 11.12
N LEU A 126 5.50 14.27 9.98
CA LEU A 126 4.84 12.97 9.81
C LEU A 126 5.42 11.93 10.79
N GLY A 127 6.74 11.85 10.90
CA GLY A 127 7.41 10.94 11.83
C GLY A 127 7.05 11.23 13.29
N ALA A 128 7.08 12.50 13.69
CA ALA A 128 6.66 12.92 15.04
C ALA A 128 5.19 12.58 15.30
N GLY A 129 4.29 12.83 14.35
CA GLY A 129 2.88 12.46 14.44
C GLY A 129 2.66 10.95 14.62
N LEU A 130 3.41 10.12 13.89
CA LEU A 130 3.36 8.67 14.03
C LEU A 130 3.81 8.21 15.42
N VAL A 131 4.91 8.76 15.94
CA VAL A 131 5.40 8.46 17.31
C VAL A 131 4.35 8.81 18.36
N ILE A 132 3.71 9.98 18.25
CA ILE A 132 2.63 10.40 19.16
C ILE A 132 1.45 9.43 19.10
N ILE A 133 1.01 9.02 17.90
CA ILE A 133 -0.10 8.07 17.73
C ILE A 133 0.25 6.71 18.36
N ILE A 134 1.45 6.21 18.12
CA ILE A 134 1.92 4.93 18.67
C ILE A 134 1.96 5.01 20.20
N TYR A 135 2.57 6.06 20.75
CA TYR A 135 2.69 6.25 22.18
C TYR A 135 1.32 6.40 22.88
N ALA A 136 0.45 7.25 22.32
CA ALA A 136 -0.90 7.47 22.87
C ALA A 136 -1.75 6.19 22.88
N ARG A 137 -1.46 5.23 22.01
CA ARG A 137 -2.19 3.96 21.91
C ARG A 137 -1.54 2.82 22.69
N ALA A 138 -0.24 2.89 22.94
CA ALA A 138 0.46 1.94 23.81
C ALA A 138 0.15 2.19 25.31
N ALA A 139 -0.32 3.39 25.65
CA ALA A 139 -0.65 3.80 27.02
C ALA A 139 -2.10 3.51 27.44
N VAL A 140 -2.92 2.91 26.52
CA VAL A 140 -4.32 2.51 26.74
C VAL A 140 -4.49 1.01 26.61
#